data_e99bead213d83a63093dc34312238e82
#
_entry.id   e99bead213d83a63093dc34312238e82
#
_cell.length_a   1.000
_cell.length_b   1.000
_cell.length_c   1.000
_cell.angle_alpha   90.00
_cell.angle_beta   90.00
_cell.angle_gamma   90.00
#
_symmetry.space_group_name_H-M   'P 1'
#
loop_
_entity.id
_entity.type
_entity.pdbx_description
1 polymer ?
#
loop_
_entity_poly.entity_id
_entity_poly.type
_entity_poly.pdbx_seq_one_letter_code
_entity_poly.pdbx_strand_id
1 'polypeptide(L)'
;LALARRMGWLVPVEEGEDATGGDPVPDAKPGDMEPLTRQIAAVAVVYLGAWGLIQGLAWGLAGNPQAVATVYGFHFVLGAVLALGLRKALGTLGRGEVLHTPLLSRMAAVVVDVVTVSAIAAVQVAVIQQWWAVVLVFAAVGGSVTAALSVWVARRAFPDASFEYALVLFGAATGTLATGLALLRLTDPELKGPVASGAVLGAAASLPASLPLLLLLQVPVTGWPDTHPGASWTALGAVLAYGAVLALLWWWFGGLRLLRPLSSFWPARS
;
A
#
# COMPACT_ATOMS: atom_id res chain seq x y z
N LEU A 1 -19.69 -12.87 -8.94
CA LEU A 1 -20.31 -13.02 -7.62
C LEU A 1 -21.26 -14.23 -7.57
N ALA A 2 -22.24 -14.33 -8.50
CA ALA A 2 -23.19 -15.46 -8.55
C ALA A 2 -22.47 -16.82 -8.71
N LEU A 3 -21.41 -16.87 -9.53
CA LEU A 3 -20.60 -18.06 -9.72
C LEU A 3 -19.82 -18.43 -8.44
N ALA A 4 -19.21 -17.44 -7.77
CA ALA A 4 -18.47 -17.62 -6.53
C ALA A 4 -19.39 -18.12 -5.38
N ARG A 5 -20.63 -17.60 -5.32
CA ARG A 5 -21.65 -18.11 -4.38
C ARG A 5 -22.05 -19.53 -4.69
N ARG A 6 -22.28 -19.88 -5.97
CA ARG A 6 -22.64 -21.24 -6.39
C ARG A 6 -21.53 -22.26 -6.10
N MET A 7 -20.28 -21.84 -6.20
CA MET A 7 -19.13 -22.71 -5.98
C MET A 7 -18.69 -22.77 -4.50
N GLY A 8 -19.33 -22.02 -3.59
CA GLY A 8 -19.01 -22.03 -2.16
C GLY A 8 -17.62 -21.48 -1.86
N TRP A 9 -17.16 -20.49 -2.62
CA TRP A 9 -15.84 -19.89 -2.46
C TRP A 9 -15.81 -18.75 -1.43
N LEU A 10 -16.99 -18.36 -0.96
CA LEU A 10 -17.11 -17.28 0.02
C LEU A 10 -17.00 -17.86 1.44
N VAL A 11 -16.17 -17.23 2.25
CA VAL A 11 -16.11 -17.52 3.69
C VAL A 11 -17.36 -16.97 4.35
N PRO A 12 -18.10 -17.77 5.18
CA PRO A 12 -19.19 -17.22 5.99
C PRO A 12 -18.65 -16.12 6.89
N VAL A 13 -19.26 -14.95 6.81
CA VAL A 13 -18.96 -13.86 7.76
C VAL A 13 -19.65 -14.22 9.06
N GLU A 14 -18.88 -14.62 10.08
CA GLU A 14 -19.40 -14.68 11.44
C GLU A 14 -19.73 -13.24 11.87
N GLU A 15 -20.91 -13.03 12.43
CA GLU A 15 -21.33 -11.76 13.02
C GLU A 15 -20.45 -11.46 14.25
N GLY A 16 -19.19 -11.06 13.99
CA GLY A 16 -18.31 -10.49 15.00
C GLY A 16 -18.62 -9.01 15.21
N GLU A 17 -18.42 -8.54 16.43
CA GLU A 17 -18.63 -7.16 16.86
C GLU A 17 -18.19 -6.12 15.83
N ASP A 18 -19.01 -5.10 15.64
CA ASP A 18 -18.89 -4.00 14.68
C ASP A 18 -17.48 -3.42 14.50
N ALA A 19 -16.70 -4.01 13.61
CA ALA A 19 -15.39 -3.46 13.21
C ALA A 19 -15.50 -2.20 12.31
N THR A 20 -16.72 -1.89 11.84
CA THR A 20 -17.02 -0.70 11.03
C THR A 20 -17.85 0.35 11.74
N GLY A 21 -18.32 0.06 12.94
CA GLY A 21 -18.73 1.09 13.87
C GLY A 21 -17.49 1.88 14.24
N GLY A 22 -17.07 2.81 13.38
CA GLY A 22 -16.03 3.75 13.78
C GLY A 22 -16.49 4.37 15.09
N ASP A 23 -15.66 4.26 16.14
CA ASP A 23 -15.92 4.93 17.40
C ASP A 23 -16.50 6.31 17.12
N PRO A 24 -17.63 6.68 17.73
CA PRO A 24 -18.18 7.99 17.52
C PRO A 24 -17.09 9.02 17.73
N VAL A 25 -16.98 9.97 16.78
CA VAL A 25 -16.00 11.06 16.93
C VAL A 25 -16.28 11.68 18.31
N PRO A 26 -15.32 11.67 19.22
CA PRO A 26 -15.55 12.21 20.56
C PRO A 26 -16.08 13.63 20.48
N ASP A 27 -17.21 13.91 21.11
CA ASP A 27 -17.73 15.27 21.18
C ASP A 27 -16.68 16.16 21.85
N ALA A 28 -16.36 17.28 21.21
CA ALA A 28 -15.44 18.24 21.77
C ALA A 28 -16.03 18.80 23.07
N LYS A 29 -15.31 18.67 24.19
CA LYS A 29 -15.71 19.35 25.42
C LYS A 29 -15.62 20.87 25.23
N PRO A 30 -16.47 21.66 25.88
CA PRO A 30 -16.36 23.11 25.83
C PRO A 30 -14.92 23.55 26.20
N GLY A 31 -14.24 24.22 25.26
CA GLY A 31 -12.83 24.64 25.41
C GLY A 31 -11.78 23.73 24.77
N ASP A 32 -12.15 22.53 24.29
CA ASP A 32 -11.25 21.67 23.53
C ASP A 32 -11.24 22.04 22.04
N MET A 33 -10.10 21.83 21.38
CA MET A 33 -10.03 21.94 19.92
C MET A 33 -10.88 20.85 19.28
N GLU A 34 -11.64 21.22 18.25
CA GLU A 34 -12.39 20.28 17.45
C GLU A 34 -11.50 19.10 17.01
N PRO A 35 -11.96 17.85 17.15
CA PRO A 35 -11.16 16.67 16.82
C PRO A 35 -10.53 16.70 15.43
N LEU A 36 -11.27 17.17 14.42
CA LEU A 36 -10.78 17.31 13.05
C LEU A 36 -9.63 18.31 12.94
N THR A 37 -9.78 19.49 13.55
CA THR A 37 -8.75 20.53 13.55
C THR A 37 -7.46 20.04 14.18
N ARG A 38 -7.55 19.26 15.27
CA ARG A 38 -6.40 18.65 15.93
C ARG A 38 -5.67 17.64 15.02
N GLN A 39 -6.42 16.82 14.25
CA GLN A 39 -5.80 15.90 13.30
C GLN A 39 -5.14 16.65 12.14
N ILE A 40 -5.78 17.70 11.61
CA ILE A 40 -5.19 18.54 10.55
C ILE A 40 -3.89 19.19 11.07
N ALA A 41 -3.88 19.71 12.30
CA ALA A 41 -2.68 20.27 12.92
C ALA A 41 -1.56 19.23 13.06
N ALA A 42 -1.88 18.00 13.48
CA ALA A 42 -0.90 16.91 13.58
C ALA A 42 -0.30 16.57 12.21
N VAL A 43 -1.11 16.47 11.15
CA VAL A 43 -0.66 16.25 9.77
C VAL A 43 0.21 17.42 9.29
N ALA A 44 -0.19 18.67 9.57
CA ALA A 44 0.58 19.86 9.21
C ALA A 44 1.97 19.88 9.89
N VAL A 45 2.06 19.52 11.16
CA VAL A 45 3.34 19.41 11.88
C VAL A 45 4.25 18.37 11.22
N VAL A 46 3.73 17.19 10.87
CA VAL A 46 4.50 16.14 10.17
C VAL A 46 4.97 16.65 8.80
N TYR A 47 4.07 17.31 8.04
CA TYR A 47 4.40 17.85 6.74
C TYR A 47 5.49 18.92 6.79
N LEU A 48 5.36 19.90 7.71
CA LEU A 48 6.37 20.95 7.92
C LEU A 48 7.70 20.37 8.39
N GLY A 49 7.65 19.37 9.28
CA GLY A 49 8.85 18.63 9.70
C GLY A 49 9.54 17.91 8.54
N ALA A 50 8.77 17.22 7.70
CA ALA A 50 9.29 16.57 6.52
C ALA A 50 9.89 17.56 5.52
N TRP A 51 9.19 18.67 5.27
CA TRP A 51 9.68 19.73 4.40
C TRP A 51 10.99 20.34 4.92
N GLY A 52 11.06 20.69 6.22
CA GLY A 52 12.27 21.22 6.82
C GLY A 52 13.45 20.24 6.76
N LEU A 53 13.19 18.94 7.00
CA LEU A 53 14.21 17.90 6.90
C LEU A 53 14.72 17.75 5.46
N ILE A 54 13.83 17.79 4.47
CA ILE A 54 14.20 17.73 3.05
C ILE A 54 15.08 18.94 2.68
N GLN A 55 14.70 20.15 3.10
CA GLN A 55 15.48 21.34 2.82
C GLN A 55 16.87 21.27 3.46
N GLY A 56 16.97 20.79 4.70
CA GLY A 56 18.24 20.58 5.39
C GLY A 56 19.14 19.57 4.67
N LEU A 57 18.55 18.43 4.25
CA LEU A 57 19.26 17.41 3.47
C LEU A 57 19.70 17.93 2.10
N ALA A 58 18.81 18.62 1.39
CA ALA A 58 19.10 19.20 0.08
C ALA A 58 20.22 20.23 0.16
N TRP A 59 20.24 21.06 1.22
CA TRP A 59 21.33 22.01 1.46
C TRP A 59 22.67 21.31 1.71
N GLY A 60 22.67 20.27 2.54
CA GLY A 60 23.87 19.45 2.80
C GLY A 60 24.38 18.68 1.56
N LEU A 61 23.50 18.40 0.59
CA LEU A 61 23.80 17.65 -0.64
C LEU A 61 23.90 18.57 -1.87
N ALA A 62 23.97 19.89 -1.68
CA ALA A 62 23.93 20.89 -2.78
C ALA A 62 25.00 20.68 -3.87
N GLY A 63 26.11 20.01 -3.54
CA GLY A 63 27.14 19.62 -4.50
C GLY A 63 26.78 18.46 -5.42
N ASN A 64 25.65 17.78 -5.20
CA ASN A 64 25.20 16.63 -6.01
C ASN A 64 23.72 16.77 -6.40
N PRO A 65 23.43 17.33 -7.59
CA PRO A 65 22.04 17.54 -8.05
C PRO A 65 21.18 16.27 -8.09
N GLN A 66 21.79 15.13 -8.38
CA GLN A 66 21.08 13.84 -8.42
C GLN A 66 20.65 13.39 -7.03
N ALA A 67 21.53 13.55 -6.03
CA ALA A 67 21.20 13.25 -4.64
C ALA A 67 20.07 14.16 -4.13
N VAL A 68 20.12 15.44 -4.48
CA VAL A 68 19.04 16.40 -4.16
C VAL A 68 17.71 15.96 -4.80
N ALA A 69 17.70 15.63 -6.08
CA ALA A 69 16.49 15.14 -6.78
C ALA A 69 15.93 13.88 -6.12
N THR A 70 16.82 12.96 -5.70
CA THR A 70 16.44 11.74 -4.97
C THR A 70 15.77 12.06 -3.63
N VAL A 71 16.33 12.97 -2.84
CA VAL A 71 15.75 13.40 -1.55
C VAL A 71 14.34 13.94 -1.75
N TYR A 72 14.13 14.79 -2.77
CA TYR A 72 12.79 15.29 -3.10
C TYR A 72 11.85 14.17 -3.56
N GLY A 73 12.33 13.18 -4.31
CA GLY A 73 11.55 12.01 -4.70
C GLY A 73 11.07 11.16 -3.51
N PHE A 74 11.86 11.11 -2.44
CA PHE A 74 11.56 10.33 -1.22
C PHE A 74 10.85 11.11 -0.11
N HIS A 75 10.30 12.30 -0.40
CA HIS A 75 9.61 13.13 0.59
C HIS A 75 8.52 12.38 1.36
N PHE A 76 7.78 11.48 0.71
CA PHE A 76 6.71 10.69 1.33
C PHE A 76 7.25 9.68 2.35
N VAL A 77 8.45 9.12 2.12
CA VAL A 77 9.11 8.21 3.08
C VAL A 77 9.50 8.96 4.34
N LEU A 78 10.10 10.15 4.17
CA LEU A 78 10.46 11.00 5.31
C LEU A 78 9.22 11.41 6.10
N GLY A 79 8.14 11.75 5.40
CA GLY A 79 6.83 12.02 6.02
C GLY A 79 6.31 10.83 6.83
N ALA A 80 6.38 9.61 6.28
CA ALA A 80 5.95 8.41 6.97
C ALA A 80 6.79 8.11 8.22
N VAL A 81 8.12 8.25 8.13
CA VAL A 81 9.03 8.06 9.27
C VAL A 81 8.75 9.09 10.37
N LEU A 82 8.55 10.36 10.01
CA LEU A 82 8.21 11.41 10.97
C LEU A 82 6.83 11.18 11.61
N ALA A 83 5.84 10.72 10.84
CA ALA A 83 4.53 10.37 11.38
C ALA A 83 4.61 9.24 12.41
N LEU A 84 5.39 8.19 12.12
CA LEU A 84 5.66 7.10 13.07
C LEU A 84 6.41 7.61 14.30
N GLY A 85 7.38 8.48 14.10
CA GLY A 85 8.13 9.14 15.18
C GLY A 85 7.22 9.97 16.09
N LEU A 86 6.34 10.79 15.50
CA LEU A 86 5.35 11.59 16.23
C LEU A 86 4.40 10.70 17.03
N ARG A 87 3.87 9.64 16.40
CA ARG A 87 2.98 8.68 17.07
C ARG A 87 3.68 8.03 18.27
N LYS A 88 4.92 7.61 18.11
CA LYS A 88 5.72 7.01 19.21
C LYS A 88 5.99 8.04 20.32
N ALA A 89 6.39 9.26 19.96
CA ALA A 89 6.65 10.33 20.90
C ALA A 89 5.40 10.70 21.73
N LEU A 90 4.24 10.84 21.07
CA LEU A 90 2.98 11.09 21.77
C LEU A 90 2.59 9.92 22.67
N GLY A 91 2.84 8.69 22.26
CA GLY A 91 2.60 7.49 23.07
C GLY A 91 3.47 7.48 24.34
N THR A 92 4.76 7.79 24.23
CA THR A 92 5.68 7.85 25.38
C THR A 92 5.38 9.01 26.32
N LEU A 93 4.79 10.10 25.82
CA LEU A 93 4.35 11.25 26.61
C LEU A 93 2.96 11.04 27.26
N GLY A 94 2.34 9.86 27.11
CA GLY A 94 1.01 9.58 27.62
C GLY A 94 -0.12 10.36 26.90
N ARG A 95 0.17 10.90 25.70
CA ARG A 95 -0.77 11.69 24.89
C ARG A 95 -1.20 10.97 23.61
N GLY A 96 -1.21 9.65 23.61
CA GLY A 96 -1.59 8.83 22.44
C GLY A 96 -3.01 9.12 21.95
N GLU A 97 -3.92 9.54 22.82
CA GLU A 97 -5.31 9.91 22.52
C GLU A 97 -5.44 11.15 21.62
N VAL A 98 -4.37 11.95 21.47
CA VAL A 98 -4.35 13.10 20.56
C VAL A 98 -4.57 12.67 19.11
N LEU A 99 -4.05 11.48 18.74
CA LEU A 99 -4.18 10.92 17.39
C LEU A 99 -5.38 9.97 17.31
N HIS A 100 -6.47 10.44 16.72
CA HIS A 100 -7.68 9.64 16.51
C HIS A 100 -7.57 8.86 15.20
N THR A 101 -7.17 7.60 15.28
CA THR A 101 -6.89 6.73 14.11
C THR A 101 -8.06 6.65 13.12
N PRO A 102 -9.33 6.45 13.52
CA PRO A 102 -10.44 6.39 12.57
C PRO A 102 -10.61 7.69 11.78
N LEU A 103 -10.42 8.84 12.41
CA LEU A 103 -10.54 10.14 11.74
C LEU A 103 -9.39 10.37 10.74
N LEU A 104 -8.15 10.01 11.13
CA LEU A 104 -7.00 10.05 10.24
C LEU A 104 -7.18 9.13 9.03
N SER A 105 -7.76 7.94 9.21
CA SER A 105 -8.06 7.02 8.11
C SER A 105 -9.09 7.59 7.13
N ARG A 106 -10.13 8.26 7.63
CA ARG A 106 -11.13 8.95 6.79
C ARG A 106 -10.49 10.10 6.01
N MET A 107 -9.65 10.91 6.66
CA MET A 107 -8.90 11.98 5.99
C MET A 107 -7.98 11.42 4.90
N ALA A 108 -7.26 10.35 5.20
CA ALA A 108 -6.39 9.68 4.22
C ALA A 108 -7.19 9.18 3.01
N ALA A 109 -8.38 8.59 3.21
CA ALA A 109 -9.25 8.17 2.12
C ALA A 109 -9.63 9.34 1.20
N VAL A 110 -10.07 10.46 1.76
CA VAL A 110 -10.43 11.67 0.98
C VAL A 110 -9.21 12.18 0.20
N VAL A 111 -8.03 12.24 0.83
CA VAL A 111 -6.79 12.68 0.15
C VAL A 111 -6.44 11.74 -1.00
N VAL A 112 -6.56 10.42 -0.81
CA VAL A 112 -6.31 9.43 -1.88
C VAL A 112 -7.29 9.63 -3.03
N ASP A 113 -8.57 9.88 -2.77
CA ASP A 113 -9.56 10.15 -3.82
C ASP A 113 -9.19 11.42 -4.61
N VAL A 114 -8.83 12.51 -3.93
CA VAL A 114 -8.41 13.76 -4.58
C VAL A 114 -7.14 13.53 -5.42
N VAL A 115 -6.14 12.83 -4.90
CA VAL A 115 -4.91 12.49 -5.63
C VAL A 115 -5.22 11.65 -6.87
N THR A 116 -6.11 10.66 -6.74
CA THR A 116 -6.51 9.79 -7.85
C THR A 116 -7.20 10.58 -8.96
N VAL A 117 -8.16 11.43 -8.62
CA VAL A 117 -8.86 12.29 -9.58
C VAL A 117 -7.88 13.26 -10.25
N SER A 118 -6.99 13.88 -9.47
CA SER A 118 -5.98 14.80 -9.98
C SER A 118 -4.98 14.10 -10.91
N ALA A 119 -4.56 12.88 -10.58
CA ALA A 119 -3.67 12.09 -11.41
C ALA A 119 -4.32 11.74 -12.76
N ILE A 120 -5.60 11.34 -12.76
CA ILE A 120 -6.36 11.08 -13.98
C ILE A 120 -6.53 12.36 -14.80
N ALA A 121 -6.84 13.48 -14.16
CA ALA A 121 -7.00 14.77 -14.84
C ALA A 121 -5.69 15.30 -15.43
N ALA A 122 -4.54 14.96 -14.84
CA ALA A 122 -3.21 15.33 -15.33
C ALA A 122 -2.74 14.51 -16.54
N VAL A 123 -3.46 13.44 -16.90
CA VAL A 123 -3.10 12.58 -18.03
C VAL A 123 -3.23 13.37 -19.35
N GLN A 124 -2.11 13.53 -20.05
CA GLN A 124 -2.10 14.17 -21.34
C GLN A 124 -2.60 13.20 -22.43
N VAL A 125 -3.80 13.47 -22.95
CA VAL A 125 -4.43 12.64 -23.99
C VAL A 125 -3.53 12.50 -25.23
N ALA A 126 -2.79 13.55 -25.59
CA ALA A 126 -1.85 13.53 -26.71
C ALA A 126 -0.75 12.47 -26.53
N VAL A 127 -0.22 12.29 -25.30
CA VAL A 127 0.79 11.27 -24.99
C VAL A 127 0.19 9.87 -25.10
N ILE A 128 -1.04 9.68 -24.61
CA ILE A 128 -1.73 8.39 -24.75
C ILE A 128 -1.96 8.08 -26.23
N GLN A 129 -2.40 9.04 -27.03
CA GLN A 129 -2.61 8.84 -28.47
C GLN A 129 -1.31 8.48 -29.20
N GLN A 130 -0.19 9.06 -28.80
CA GLN A 130 1.12 8.74 -29.40
C GLN A 130 1.62 7.36 -28.99
N TRP A 131 1.39 6.94 -27.74
CA TRP A 131 1.96 5.71 -27.16
C TRP A 131 0.91 4.66 -26.79
N TRP A 132 -0.31 4.74 -27.39
CA TRP A 132 -1.45 3.89 -27.03
C TRP A 132 -1.13 2.39 -27.05
N ALA A 133 -0.36 1.93 -28.05
CA ALA A 133 0.00 0.53 -28.18
C ALA A 133 0.90 0.07 -27.03
N VAL A 134 1.87 0.88 -26.63
CA VAL A 134 2.76 0.60 -25.50
C VAL A 134 1.95 0.56 -24.21
N VAL A 135 1.09 1.55 -23.99
CA VAL A 135 0.21 1.61 -22.80
C VAL A 135 -0.69 0.39 -22.73
N LEU A 136 -1.29 -0.01 -23.87
CA LEU A 136 -2.17 -1.17 -23.94
C LEU A 136 -1.42 -2.48 -23.64
N VAL A 137 -0.23 -2.66 -24.22
CA VAL A 137 0.60 -3.85 -23.96
C VAL A 137 1.00 -3.91 -22.48
N PHE A 138 1.47 -2.79 -21.91
CA PHE A 138 1.81 -2.75 -20.48
C PHE A 138 0.60 -3.03 -19.57
N ALA A 139 -0.56 -2.46 -19.88
CA ALA A 139 -1.79 -2.71 -19.13
C ALA A 139 -2.24 -4.16 -19.24
N ALA A 140 -2.23 -4.73 -20.45
CA ALA A 140 -2.66 -6.11 -20.67
C ALA A 140 -1.70 -7.13 -20.04
N VAL A 141 -0.39 -6.98 -20.27
CA VAL A 141 0.63 -7.90 -19.73
C VAL A 141 0.75 -7.71 -18.23
N GLY A 142 0.90 -6.48 -17.77
CA GLY A 142 1.03 -6.16 -16.33
C GLY A 142 -0.21 -6.59 -15.55
N GLY A 143 -1.40 -6.25 -16.05
CA GLY A 143 -2.66 -6.66 -15.42
C GLY A 143 -2.83 -8.17 -15.36
N SER A 144 -2.53 -8.88 -16.46
CA SER A 144 -2.63 -10.35 -16.51
C SER A 144 -1.64 -11.04 -15.57
N VAL A 145 -0.39 -10.58 -15.57
CA VAL A 145 0.65 -11.11 -14.67
C VAL A 145 0.28 -10.84 -13.20
N THR A 146 -0.17 -9.62 -12.89
CA THR A 146 -0.61 -9.28 -11.54
C THR A 146 -1.80 -10.12 -11.09
N ALA A 147 -2.78 -10.34 -11.95
CA ALA A 147 -3.92 -11.20 -11.65
C ALA A 147 -3.48 -12.64 -11.38
N ALA A 148 -2.64 -13.20 -12.26
CA ALA A 148 -2.12 -14.55 -12.11
C ALA A 148 -1.32 -14.73 -10.82
N LEU A 149 -0.43 -13.77 -10.51
CA LEU A 149 0.36 -13.78 -9.27
C LEU A 149 -0.52 -13.62 -8.04
N SER A 150 -1.51 -12.72 -8.05
CA SER A 150 -2.42 -12.52 -6.92
C SER A 150 -3.20 -13.80 -6.60
N VAL A 151 -3.73 -14.47 -7.63
CA VAL A 151 -4.41 -15.77 -7.48
C VAL A 151 -3.45 -16.85 -7.00
N TRP A 152 -2.24 -16.91 -7.56
CA TRP A 152 -1.23 -17.90 -7.19
C TRP A 152 -0.78 -17.74 -5.72
N VAL A 153 -0.49 -16.51 -5.29
CA VAL A 153 -0.09 -16.19 -3.92
C VAL A 153 -1.24 -16.47 -2.95
N ALA A 154 -2.43 -15.98 -3.26
CA ALA A 154 -3.60 -16.17 -2.39
C ALA A 154 -3.88 -17.64 -2.11
N ARG A 155 -3.83 -18.49 -3.11
CA ARG A 155 -4.05 -19.93 -2.97
C ARG A 155 -2.96 -20.64 -2.16
N ARG A 156 -1.75 -20.11 -2.18
CA ARG A 156 -0.60 -20.71 -1.49
C ARG A 156 -0.43 -20.24 -0.05
N ALA A 157 -0.72 -18.98 0.20
CA ALA A 157 -0.54 -18.35 1.50
C ALA A 157 -1.81 -18.38 2.35
N PHE A 158 -2.99 -18.26 1.72
CA PHE A 158 -4.27 -18.08 2.41
C PHE A 158 -5.32 -19.12 1.96
N PRO A 159 -5.18 -20.39 2.36
CA PRO A 159 -6.04 -21.48 1.89
C PRO A 159 -7.51 -21.30 2.27
N ASP A 160 -7.78 -20.70 3.43
CA ASP A 160 -9.11 -20.62 4.01
C ASP A 160 -9.98 -19.50 3.40
N ALA A 161 -9.34 -18.46 2.83
CA ALA A 161 -10.00 -17.32 2.22
C ALA A 161 -9.29 -16.89 0.93
N SER A 162 -8.91 -17.86 0.09
CA SER A 162 -8.04 -17.60 -1.06
C SER A 162 -8.66 -16.71 -2.12
N PHE A 163 -9.98 -16.74 -2.29
CA PHE A 163 -10.67 -15.90 -3.25
C PHE A 163 -10.70 -14.42 -2.80
N GLU A 164 -11.05 -14.18 -1.55
CA GLU A 164 -11.09 -12.86 -0.94
C GLU A 164 -9.70 -12.22 -0.91
N TYR A 165 -8.68 -12.97 -0.51
CA TYR A 165 -7.30 -12.48 -0.57
C TYR A 165 -6.82 -12.24 -2.00
N ALA A 166 -7.24 -13.03 -2.99
CA ALA A 166 -6.91 -12.77 -4.40
C ALA A 166 -7.48 -11.44 -4.87
N LEU A 167 -8.73 -11.10 -4.49
CA LEU A 167 -9.35 -9.81 -4.79
C LEU A 167 -8.59 -8.65 -4.14
N VAL A 168 -8.26 -8.79 -2.86
CA VAL A 168 -7.55 -7.74 -2.12
C VAL A 168 -6.13 -7.54 -2.68
N LEU A 169 -5.38 -8.61 -2.92
CA LEU A 169 -4.03 -8.54 -3.46
C LEU A 169 -4.02 -7.95 -4.87
N PHE A 170 -4.95 -8.35 -5.72
CA PHE A 170 -5.07 -7.79 -7.06
C PHE A 170 -5.39 -6.29 -7.02
N GLY A 171 -6.38 -5.89 -6.23
CA GLY A 171 -6.75 -4.48 -6.09
C GLY A 171 -5.66 -3.63 -5.47
N ALA A 172 -4.96 -4.14 -4.46
CA ALA A 172 -3.84 -3.45 -3.83
C ALA A 172 -2.62 -3.33 -4.76
N ALA A 173 -2.35 -4.34 -5.60
CA ALA A 173 -1.22 -4.33 -6.53
C ALA A 173 -1.49 -3.50 -7.81
N THR A 174 -2.75 -3.37 -8.24
CA THR A 174 -3.12 -2.55 -9.40
C THR A 174 -3.54 -1.12 -9.03
N GLY A 175 -3.77 -0.87 -7.76
CA GLY A 175 -4.17 0.44 -7.24
C GLY A 175 -3.58 0.68 -5.85
N THR A 176 -4.44 0.71 -4.85
CA THR A 176 -4.07 0.90 -3.44
C THR A 176 -4.76 -0.14 -2.56
N LEU A 177 -4.39 -0.20 -1.28
CA LEU A 177 -5.11 -1.03 -0.31
C LEU A 177 -6.62 -0.69 -0.30
N ALA A 178 -6.98 0.59 -0.45
CA ALA A 178 -8.39 1.02 -0.54
C ALA A 178 -9.11 0.37 -1.73
N THR A 179 -8.44 0.27 -2.90
CA THR A 179 -8.97 -0.44 -4.07
C THR A 179 -9.17 -1.93 -3.78
N GLY A 180 -8.20 -2.55 -3.08
CA GLY A 180 -8.31 -3.94 -2.65
C GLY A 180 -9.50 -4.17 -1.71
N LEU A 181 -9.68 -3.30 -0.73
CA LEU A 181 -10.83 -3.36 0.19
C LEU A 181 -12.16 -3.06 -0.52
N ALA A 182 -12.17 -2.17 -1.53
CA ALA A 182 -13.35 -1.94 -2.35
C ALA A 182 -13.77 -3.18 -3.14
N LEU A 183 -12.79 -3.94 -3.67
CA LEU A 183 -13.06 -5.24 -4.30
C LEU A 183 -13.54 -6.29 -3.29
N LEU A 184 -13.00 -6.28 -2.08
CA LEU A 184 -13.42 -7.18 -1.01
C LEU A 184 -14.90 -6.95 -0.63
N ARG A 185 -15.40 -5.73 -0.68
CA ARG A 185 -16.83 -5.42 -0.43
C ARG A 185 -17.80 -6.14 -1.36
N LEU A 186 -17.33 -6.66 -2.47
CA LEU A 186 -18.15 -7.51 -3.34
C LEU A 186 -18.51 -8.85 -2.68
N THR A 187 -17.68 -9.34 -1.77
CA THR A 187 -17.86 -10.61 -1.05
C THR A 187 -18.18 -10.41 0.43
N ASP A 188 -17.61 -9.38 1.03
CA ASP A 188 -17.80 -8.95 2.42
C ASP A 188 -18.17 -7.45 2.44
N PRO A 189 -19.45 -7.09 2.25
CA PRO A 189 -19.88 -5.69 2.14
C PRO A 189 -19.55 -4.83 3.36
N GLU A 190 -19.55 -5.43 4.54
CA GLU A 190 -19.33 -4.74 5.81
C GLU A 190 -17.86 -4.78 6.28
N LEU A 191 -16.99 -5.53 5.55
CA LEU A 191 -15.57 -5.70 5.90
C LEU A 191 -15.36 -6.25 7.32
N LYS A 192 -16.29 -7.07 7.80
CA LYS A 192 -16.23 -7.70 9.14
C LYS A 192 -15.36 -8.97 9.17
N GLY A 193 -15.07 -9.53 8.01
CA GLY A 193 -14.27 -10.74 7.88
C GLY A 193 -12.79 -10.52 8.24
N PRO A 194 -12.08 -11.61 8.57
CA PRO A 194 -10.67 -11.55 8.96
C PRO A 194 -9.74 -11.07 7.83
N VAL A 195 -10.21 -11.13 6.58
CA VAL A 195 -9.42 -10.71 5.41
C VAL A 195 -9.19 -9.20 5.40
N ALA A 196 -10.18 -8.40 5.77
CA ALA A 196 -10.06 -6.94 5.81
C ALA A 196 -8.99 -6.51 6.83
N SER A 197 -9.08 -6.99 8.06
CA SER A 197 -8.10 -6.70 9.11
C SER A 197 -6.72 -7.26 8.78
N GLY A 198 -6.64 -8.47 8.24
CA GLY A 198 -5.40 -9.09 7.77
C GLY A 198 -4.72 -8.30 6.65
N ALA A 199 -5.49 -7.77 5.71
CA ALA A 199 -4.98 -6.93 4.63
C ALA A 199 -4.40 -5.60 5.14
N VAL A 200 -5.08 -4.94 6.07
CA VAL A 200 -4.60 -3.69 6.69
C VAL A 200 -3.31 -3.92 7.48
N LEU A 201 -3.28 -4.97 8.31
CA LEU A 201 -2.08 -5.32 9.06
C LEU A 201 -0.91 -5.72 8.15
N GLY A 202 -1.19 -6.50 7.11
CA GLY A 202 -0.21 -6.91 6.11
C GLY A 202 0.38 -5.71 5.36
N ALA A 203 -0.46 -4.76 4.94
CA ALA A 203 -0.02 -3.52 4.31
C ALA A 203 0.90 -2.71 5.24
N ALA A 204 0.53 -2.54 6.51
CA ALA A 204 1.35 -1.85 7.48
C ALA A 204 2.70 -2.56 7.72
N ALA A 205 2.69 -3.88 7.84
CA ALA A 205 3.90 -4.69 8.05
C ALA A 205 4.83 -4.71 6.82
N SER A 206 4.29 -4.52 5.60
CA SER A 206 5.07 -4.47 4.37
C SER A 206 5.83 -3.17 4.15
N LEU A 207 5.49 -2.08 4.84
CA LEU A 207 6.13 -0.77 4.68
C LEU A 207 7.66 -0.80 4.82
N PRO A 208 8.26 -1.39 5.89
CA PRO A 208 9.71 -1.46 5.99
C PRO A 208 10.37 -2.27 4.87
N ALA A 209 9.70 -3.34 4.41
CA ALA A 209 10.20 -4.17 3.33
C ALA A 209 10.07 -3.49 1.94
N SER A 210 9.16 -2.55 1.77
CA SER A 210 9.00 -1.83 0.51
C SER A 210 10.04 -0.72 0.31
N LEU A 211 10.64 -0.18 1.38
CA LEU A 211 11.60 0.93 1.29
C LEU A 211 12.82 0.61 0.42
N PRO A 212 13.56 -0.53 0.60
CA PRO A 212 14.68 -0.85 -0.26
C PRO A 212 14.27 -1.03 -1.72
N LEU A 213 13.07 -1.59 -1.97
CA LEU A 213 12.53 -1.76 -3.32
C LEU A 213 12.29 -0.41 -4.00
N LEU A 214 11.70 0.54 -3.28
CA LEU A 214 11.48 1.90 -3.80
C LEU A 214 12.79 2.60 -4.16
N LEU A 215 13.85 2.42 -3.34
CA LEU A 215 15.17 2.96 -3.62
C LEU A 215 15.77 2.34 -4.90
N LEU A 216 15.68 1.03 -5.05
CA LEU A 216 16.18 0.31 -6.24
C LEU A 216 15.44 0.74 -7.52
N LEU A 217 14.13 0.98 -7.44
CA LEU A 217 13.32 1.43 -8.58
C LEU A 217 13.64 2.86 -9.03
N GLN A 218 14.28 3.67 -8.20
CA GLN A 218 14.73 5.01 -8.60
C GLN A 218 16.00 5.00 -9.45
N VAL A 219 16.82 3.95 -9.37
CA VAL A 219 18.09 3.87 -10.07
C VAL A 219 17.97 4.09 -11.60
N PRO A 220 17.00 3.50 -12.31
CA PRO A 220 16.80 3.73 -13.74
C PRO A 220 16.35 5.16 -14.09
N VAL A 221 15.73 5.86 -13.12
CA VAL A 221 15.14 7.20 -13.34
C VAL A 221 16.15 8.32 -13.04
N THR A 222 17.16 8.02 -12.22
CA THR A 222 18.28 8.94 -11.99
C THR A 222 19.19 8.98 -13.22
N GLY A 223 19.89 10.09 -13.50
CA GLY A 223 20.84 10.19 -14.63
C GLY A 223 22.03 9.22 -14.56
N TRP A 224 22.05 8.27 -13.63
CA TRP A 224 23.08 7.25 -13.52
C TRP A 224 23.15 6.32 -14.74
N PRO A 225 22.05 5.87 -15.36
CA PRO A 225 22.10 5.08 -16.60
C PRO A 225 22.81 5.77 -17.76
N ASP A 226 22.77 7.10 -17.85
CA ASP A 226 23.42 7.88 -18.91
C ASP A 226 24.94 7.83 -18.79
N THR A 227 25.46 7.69 -17.58
CA THR A 227 26.91 7.62 -17.28
C THR A 227 27.42 6.19 -17.11
N HIS A 228 26.53 5.22 -16.86
CA HIS A 228 26.88 3.82 -16.60
C HIS A 228 26.05 2.88 -17.48
N PRO A 229 26.56 2.48 -18.64
CA PRO A 229 25.89 1.51 -19.50
C PRO A 229 25.60 0.23 -18.71
N GLY A 230 24.35 -0.21 -18.72
CA GLY A 230 23.92 -1.41 -17.97
C GLY A 230 23.35 -1.15 -16.56
N ALA A 231 23.34 0.08 -16.06
CA ALA A 231 22.78 0.41 -14.75
C ALA A 231 21.30 -0.03 -14.60
N SER A 232 20.51 0.05 -15.68
CA SER A 232 19.13 -0.43 -15.68
C SER A 232 19.05 -1.96 -15.51
N TRP A 233 19.97 -2.71 -16.10
CA TRP A 233 20.04 -4.17 -15.94
C TRP A 233 20.51 -4.57 -14.54
N THR A 234 21.47 -3.84 -13.97
CA THR A 234 21.91 -4.08 -12.58
C THR A 234 20.79 -3.75 -11.59
N ALA A 235 20.04 -2.68 -11.82
CA ALA A 235 18.88 -2.35 -11.01
C ALA A 235 17.80 -3.44 -11.10
N LEU A 236 17.50 -3.93 -12.31
CA LEU A 236 16.56 -5.04 -12.50
C LEU A 236 17.03 -6.29 -11.75
N GLY A 237 18.32 -6.65 -11.89
CA GLY A 237 18.91 -7.78 -11.17
C GLY A 237 18.80 -7.63 -9.65
N ALA A 238 19.06 -6.43 -9.12
CA ALA A 238 18.93 -6.13 -7.70
C ALA A 238 17.48 -6.23 -7.20
N VAL A 239 16.51 -5.73 -7.97
CA VAL A 239 15.09 -5.85 -7.67
C VAL A 239 14.65 -7.32 -7.64
N LEU A 240 15.06 -8.10 -8.63
CA LEU A 240 14.74 -9.54 -8.69
C LEU A 240 15.40 -10.30 -7.53
N ALA A 241 16.67 -10.00 -7.22
CA ALA A 241 17.39 -10.61 -6.09
C ALA A 241 16.70 -10.26 -4.76
N TYR A 242 16.32 -9.00 -4.57
CA TYR A 242 15.61 -8.58 -3.38
C TYR A 242 14.22 -9.26 -3.25
N GLY A 243 13.48 -9.35 -4.36
CA GLY A 243 12.22 -10.09 -4.40
C GLY A 243 12.40 -11.57 -4.06
N ALA A 244 13.46 -12.21 -4.57
CA ALA A 244 13.80 -13.59 -4.24
C ALA A 244 14.13 -13.77 -2.75
N VAL A 245 14.87 -12.84 -2.15
CA VAL A 245 15.16 -12.84 -0.70
C VAL A 245 13.88 -12.74 0.12
N LEU A 246 12.97 -11.82 -0.23
CA LEU A 246 11.68 -11.69 0.45
C LEU A 246 10.83 -12.96 0.31
N ALA A 247 10.80 -13.56 -0.88
CA ALA A 247 10.07 -14.81 -1.12
C ALA A 247 10.66 -15.98 -0.31
N LEU A 248 11.99 -16.08 -0.22
CA LEU A 248 12.68 -17.08 0.58
C LEU A 248 12.40 -16.89 2.08
N LEU A 249 12.45 -15.66 2.57
CA LEU A 249 12.12 -15.34 3.97
C LEU A 249 10.66 -15.74 4.26
N TRP A 250 9.74 -15.40 3.38
CA TRP A 250 8.34 -15.76 3.54
C TRP A 250 8.13 -17.28 3.53
N TRP A 251 8.83 -17.98 2.65
CA TRP A 251 8.81 -19.45 2.63
C TRP A 251 9.40 -20.04 3.91
N TRP A 252 10.51 -19.50 4.41
CA TRP A 252 11.15 -19.96 5.66
C TRP A 252 10.24 -19.77 6.88
N PHE A 253 9.58 -18.64 6.98
CA PHE A 253 8.61 -18.39 8.05
C PHE A 253 7.31 -19.20 7.89
N GLY A 254 7.21 -20.09 6.90
CA GLY A 254 6.10 -21.01 6.69
C GLY A 254 4.83 -20.38 6.14
N GLY A 255 4.88 -19.09 5.77
CA GLY A 255 3.72 -18.36 5.20
C GLY A 255 3.38 -18.79 3.77
N LEU A 256 4.36 -19.27 3.00
CA LEU A 256 4.18 -19.67 1.60
C LEU A 256 4.34 -21.18 1.43
N ARG A 257 3.26 -21.89 1.17
CA ARG A 257 3.25 -23.34 0.97
C ARG A 257 3.40 -23.68 -0.52
N LEU A 258 4.63 -23.59 -1.05
CA LEU A 258 4.93 -23.80 -2.47
C LEU A 258 4.54 -25.19 -3.01
N LEU A 259 4.62 -26.23 -2.17
CA LEU A 259 4.40 -27.62 -2.57
C LEU A 259 2.95 -28.10 -2.39
N ARG A 260 2.00 -27.20 -2.18
CA ARG A 260 0.59 -27.60 -2.11
C ARG A 260 0.13 -28.11 -3.47
N PRO A 261 -0.47 -29.32 -3.56
CA PRO A 261 -0.94 -29.85 -4.82
C PRO A 261 -2.05 -28.96 -5.42
N LEU A 262 -2.14 -28.91 -6.75
CA LEU A 262 -3.15 -28.10 -7.47
C LEU A 262 -4.59 -28.43 -7.07
N SER A 263 -4.87 -29.66 -6.69
CA SER A 263 -6.18 -30.14 -6.19
C SER A 263 -6.63 -29.43 -4.91
N SER A 264 -5.70 -28.85 -4.14
CA SER A 264 -6.00 -28.12 -2.90
C SER A 264 -6.14 -26.61 -3.08
N PHE A 265 -6.27 -26.12 -4.31
CA PHE A 265 -6.43 -24.69 -4.60
C PHE A 265 -7.75 -24.11 -4.05
N TRP A 266 -8.76 -24.93 -3.88
CA TRP A 266 -10.04 -24.59 -3.29
C TRP A 266 -10.33 -25.59 -2.18
N PRO A 267 -10.74 -25.15 -0.99
CA PRO A 267 -11.11 -26.09 0.06
C PRO A 267 -12.17 -27.03 -0.47
N ALA A 268 -11.95 -28.34 -0.29
CA ALA A 268 -13.00 -29.31 -0.53
C ALA A 268 -14.16 -28.98 0.42
N ARG A 269 -15.38 -28.94 -0.12
CA ARG A 269 -16.57 -28.80 0.71
C ARG A 269 -16.58 -29.92 1.72
N SER A 270 -16.45 -29.60 2.98
CA SER A 270 -16.83 -30.48 4.10
C SER A 270 -18.34 -30.48 4.23
#